data_272a8e89b55456ba665753482256589b
#
_entry.id   272a8e89b55456ba665753482256589b
#
_cell.length_a   1.000
_cell.length_b   1.000
_cell.length_c   1.000
_cell.angle_alpha   90.00
_cell.angle_beta   90.00
_cell.angle_gamma   90.00
#
_symmetry.space_group_name_H-M   'P 1'
#
loop_
_entity.id
_entity.type
_entity.pdbx_description
1 polymer ?
#
loop_
_entity_poly.entity_id
_entity_poly.type
_entity_poly.pdbx_seq_one_letter_code
_entity_poly.pdbx_strand_id
1 'polypeptide(L)'
;MTLLAAHLNDAGLLITDGERILCREPGYALLKDDGLVTGREAWATASLEPRRTKNHYWDDLRTASLADARFQHLTAADLVSRQLETLWQRVAKPGDRLALAVPGYMNAENLGLLLGIAMDLDIPVVAMVDAAVAATRRQYTNAVPVHVDLSLHSTMLTRLLQEGQAQFERSAIVDEAGMLDLYGIWLRMIAESFVQQSRFDPLHTAETEQMLQDRILDWLAIASTRETVPIEIEYRGIAHQAEISSLDFVAAATPVYQNIVSNLRALYRAGETPALQLSDRAARMPGLADTLKARVGGAVFLLEAGATARGLVQRCVESRPGSAVTLARHLPWDQAPVSVDVGGREAAAQPTHVLLGNHAVPVGGAALSLGTQTSEGERWLDLGPDVPGVSRLHCDISTVDGQCVVTDHSRYGTFLNGHRIDGSAVLQTGDVLRVGTPGVELRMIYVETTHGT
;
A
#
# COMPACT_ATOMS: atom_id res chain seq x y z
N MET A 1 -16.71 -27.19 15.62
CA MET A 1 -17.19 -25.94 15.00
C MET A 1 -16.19 -24.85 15.32
N THR A 2 -15.38 -24.46 14.37
CA THR A 2 -14.29 -23.49 14.54
C THR A 2 -14.64 -22.21 13.78
N LEU A 3 -14.26 -21.06 14.32
CA LEU A 3 -14.28 -19.81 13.57
C LEU A 3 -12.95 -19.72 12.79
N LEU A 4 -13.05 -19.76 11.48
CA LEU A 4 -11.95 -19.47 10.57
C LEU A 4 -11.97 -18.00 10.18
N ALA A 5 -10.82 -17.40 9.91
CA ALA A 5 -10.75 -16.07 9.35
C ALA A 5 -9.98 -16.05 8.03
N ALA A 6 -10.52 -15.39 7.04
CA ALA A 6 -9.85 -15.11 5.77
C ALA A 6 -9.41 -13.65 5.68
N HIS A 7 -8.16 -13.41 5.36
CA HIS A 7 -7.66 -12.11 4.90
C HIS A 7 -7.68 -12.10 3.38
N LEU A 8 -8.59 -11.30 2.82
CA LEU A 8 -8.84 -11.23 1.37
C LEU A 8 -7.92 -10.20 0.71
N ASN A 9 -6.64 -10.47 0.69
CA ASN A 9 -5.67 -9.68 -0.07
C ASN A 9 -5.15 -10.53 -1.23
N ASP A 10 -5.30 -10.05 -2.46
CA ASP A 10 -4.98 -10.77 -3.71
C ASP A 10 -3.50 -11.15 -3.85
N ALA A 11 -2.58 -10.42 -3.21
CA ALA A 11 -1.18 -10.84 -3.13
C ALA A 11 -0.96 -12.09 -2.27
N GLY A 12 -1.99 -12.56 -1.58
CA GLY A 12 -1.96 -13.80 -0.79
C GLY A 12 -3.17 -13.93 0.11
N LEU A 13 -4.27 -14.42 -0.48
CA LEU A 13 -5.47 -14.82 0.26
C LEU A 13 -5.10 -15.84 1.32
N LEU A 14 -5.36 -15.54 2.58
CA LEU A 14 -4.90 -16.33 3.71
C LEU A 14 -6.06 -16.72 4.60
N ILE A 15 -6.14 -18.02 4.96
CA ILE A 15 -7.10 -18.51 5.95
C ILE A 15 -6.37 -19.08 7.16
N THR A 16 -6.85 -18.76 8.37
CA THR A 16 -6.32 -19.22 9.67
C THR A 16 -7.44 -19.67 10.59
N ASP A 17 -7.11 -20.57 11.53
CA ASP A 17 -7.93 -20.93 12.68
C ASP A 17 -7.62 -20.07 13.93
N GLY A 18 -6.77 -19.05 13.78
CA GLY A 18 -6.28 -18.19 14.85
C GLY A 18 -4.91 -18.62 15.40
N GLU A 19 -4.56 -19.88 15.30
CA GLU A 19 -3.25 -20.41 15.71
C GLU A 19 -2.32 -20.63 14.51
N ARG A 20 -2.82 -21.29 13.48
CA ARG A 20 -2.06 -21.70 12.30
C ARG A 20 -2.63 -21.10 11.03
N ILE A 21 -1.75 -20.78 10.11
CA ILE A 21 -2.14 -20.49 8.73
C ILE A 21 -2.46 -21.82 8.05
N LEU A 22 -3.72 -21.99 7.64
CA LEU A 22 -4.23 -23.21 7.02
C LEU A 22 -3.96 -23.23 5.51
N CYS A 23 -4.08 -22.08 4.86
CA CYS A 23 -3.70 -21.89 3.47
C CYS A 23 -3.31 -20.46 3.17
N ARG A 24 -2.53 -20.29 2.10
CA ARG A 24 -2.17 -18.98 1.51
C ARG A 24 -1.99 -19.15 0.00
N GLU A 25 -2.80 -18.45 -0.78
CA GLU A 25 -2.82 -18.54 -2.23
C GLU A 25 -2.87 -17.15 -2.88
N PRO A 26 -2.10 -16.88 -3.95
CA PRO A 26 -2.19 -15.62 -4.67
C PRO A 26 -3.49 -15.53 -5.48
N GLY A 27 -3.94 -14.32 -5.75
CA GLY A 27 -5.11 -14.00 -6.57
C GLY A 27 -4.84 -14.17 -8.06
N TYR A 28 -4.48 -15.38 -8.48
CA TYR A 28 -4.23 -15.75 -9.87
C TYR A 28 -5.23 -16.77 -10.35
N ALA A 29 -5.69 -16.62 -11.60
CA ALA A 29 -6.54 -17.58 -12.27
C ALA A 29 -6.00 -17.86 -13.68
N LEU A 30 -5.96 -19.13 -14.06
CA LEU A 30 -5.62 -19.61 -15.40
C LEU A 30 -6.88 -20.17 -16.07
N LEU A 31 -7.26 -19.57 -17.19
CA LEU A 31 -8.42 -19.96 -17.98
C LEU A 31 -8.02 -21.08 -18.94
N LYS A 32 -8.56 -22.30 -18.73
CA LYS A 32 -8.37 -23.47 -19.62
C LYS A 32 -9.64 -23.73 -20.42
N ASP A 33 -9.51 -24.42 -21.53
CA ASP A 33 -10.67 -24.73 -22.40
C ASP A 33 -11.63 -25.72 -21.69
N ASP A 34 -11.14 -26.49 -20.74
CA ASP A 34 -11.86 -27.50 -19.96
C ASP A 34 -12.07 -27.12 -18.48
N GLY A 35 -11.74 -25.87 -18.09
CA GLY A 35 -11.91 -25.47 -16.70
C GLY A 35 -11.15 -24.22 -16.28
N LEU A 36 -11.11 -24.00 -14.98
CA LEU A 36 -10.51 -22.85 -14.34
C LEU A 36 -9.62 -23.33 -13.18
N VAL A 37 -8.36 -22.90 -13.17
CA VAL A 37 -7.39 -23.15 -12.13
C VAL A 37 -7.06 -21.85 -11.42
N THR A 38 -6.93 -21.86 -10.10
CA THR A 38 -6.65 -20.65 -9.31
C THR A 38 -5.48 -20.80 -8.35
N GLY A 39 -4.95 -19.70 -7.84
CA GLY A 39 -3.92 -19.69 -6.83
C GLY A 39 -2.53 -19.98 -7.37
N ARG A 40 -1.73 -20.73 -6.60
CA ARG A 40 -0.32 -20.99 -6.89
C ARG A 40 -0.10 -21.75 -8.20
N GLU A 41 -1.01 -22.67 -8.55
CA GLU A 41 -0.92 -23.39 -9.81
C GLU A 41 -1.06 -22.45 -11.02
N ALA A 42 -1.97 -21.48 -10.95
CA ALA A 42 -2.11 -20.45 -11.98
C ALA A 42 -0.89 -19.50 -12.01
N TRP A 43 -0.34 -19.14 -10.87
CA TRP A 43 0.88 -18.34 -10.76
C TRP A 43 2.07 -19.04 -11.43
N ALA A 44 2.26 -20.34 -11.18
CA ALA A 44 3.39 -21.13 -11.72
C ALA A 44 3.40 -21.26 -13.25
N THR A 45 2.36 -20.80 -13.93
CA THR A 45 2.25 -20.82 -15.40
C THR A 45 1.97 -19.42 -15.98
N ALA A 46 2.06 -18.38 -15.17
CA ALA A 46 1.63 -17.04 -15.54
C ALA A 46 2.42 -16.46 -16.73
N SER A 47 3.74 -16.63 -16.75
CA SER A 47 4.59 -16.21 -17.87
C SER A 47 4.49 -17.13 -19.09
N LEU A 48 4.11 -18.40 -18.88
CA LEU A 48 3.93 -19.38 -19.97
C LEU A 48 2.62 -19.14 -20.74
N GLU A 49 1.58 -18.76 -20.02
CA GLU A 49 0.23 -18.53 -20.59
C GLU A 49 -0.34 -17.15 -20.23
N PRO A 50 0.36 -16.02 -20.54
CA PRO A 50 0.01 -14.69 -20.04
C PRO A 50 -1.37 -14.21 -20.53
N ARG A 51 -1.81 -14.64 -21.74
CA ARG A 51 -3.13 -14.28 -22.28
C ARG A 51 -4.28 -14.97 -21.55
N ARG A 52 -4.02 -16.16 -21.00
CA ARG A 52 -5.01 -16.96 -20.26
C ARG A 52 -4.98 -16.69 -18.76
N THR A 53 -3.93 -16.10 -18.25
CA THR A 53 -3.78 -15.74 -16.84
C THR A 53 -4.51 -14.44 -16.53
N LYS A 54 -5.25 -14.41 -15.42
CA LYS A 54 -5.97 -13.26 -14.89
C LYS A 54 -5.59 -13.07 -13.41
N ASN A 55 -5.37 -11.83 -13.00
CA ASN A 55 -5.00 -11.47 -11.62
C ASN A 55 -5.65 -10.18 -11.12
N HIS A 56 -6.55 -9.54 -11.92
CA HIS A 56 -7.31 -8.35 -11.60
C HIS A 56 -8.78 -8.64 -11.19
N TYR A 57 -9.10 -9.85 -10.75
CA TYR A 57 -10.48 -10.21 -10.46
C TYR A 57 -10.90 -10.01 -9.00
N TRP A 58 -9.94 -9.84 -8.08
CA TRP A 58 -10.22 -9.47 -6.69
C TRP A 58 -10.36 -7.97 -6.50
N ASP A 59 -9.50 -7.18 -7.12
CA ASP A 59 -9.51 -5.71 -7.10
C ASP A 59 -10.60 -5.12 -8.01
N ASP A 60 -11.02 -5.85 -9.06
CA ASP A 60 -12.05 -5.49 -10.00
C ASP A 60 -13.25 -6.49 -9.95
N LEU A 61 -13.70 -6.83 -8.74
CA LEU A 61 -14.79 -7.78 -8.52
C LEU A 61 -16.12 -7.24 -9.08
N ARG A 62 -16.58 -7.81 -10.20
CA ARG A 62 -17.81 -7.42 -10.91
C ARG A 62 -18.40 -8.58 -11.70
N THR A 63 -19.66 -8.41 -12.15
CA THR A 63 -20.40 -9.39 -12.96
C THR A 63 -20.30 -9.14 -14.47
N ALA A 64 -19.55 -8.13 -14.91
CA ALA A 64 -19.29 -7.91 -16.33
C ALA A 64 -18.41 -9.02 -16.90
N SER A 65 -18.75 -9.47 -18.13
CA SER A 65 -17.96 -10.47 -18.85
C SER A 65 -16.48 -10.08 -19.00
N LEU A 66 -15.61 -11.09 -18.96
CA LEU A 66 -14.20 -10.87 -19.26
C LEU A 66 -14.01 -10.35 -20.69
N ALA A 67 -13.02 -9.50 -20.88
CA ALA A 67 -12.74 -8.88 -22.19
C ALA A 67 -12.21 -9.87 -23.25
N ASP A 68 -11.75 -11.07 -22.86
CA ASP A 68 -11.28 -12.11 -23.78
C ASP A 68 -12.47 -12.81 -24.47
N ALA A 69 -12.56 -12.69 -25.80
CA ALA A 69 -13.65 -13.23 -26.60
C ALA A 69 -13.90 -14.73 -26.39
N ARG A 70 -12.86 -15.50 -26.05
CA ARG A 70 -12.97 -16.95 -25.79
C ARG A 70 -13.63 -17.26 -24.45
N PHE A 71 -13.58 -16.35 -23.52
CA PHE A 71 -14.01 -16.50 -22.12
C PHE A 71 -15.07 -15.46 -21.72
N GLN A 72 -15.82 -14.93 -22.69
CA GLN A 72 -16.90 -13.96 -22.43
C GLN A 72 -18.05 -14.51 -21.55
N HIS A 73 -18.13 -15.81 -21.38
CA HIS A 73 -19.10 -16.46 -20.51
C HIS A 73 -18.67 -16.41 -19.03
N LEU A 74 -17.42 -16.01 -18.74
CA LEU A 74 -16.87 -15.85 -17.40
C LEU A 74 -16.81 -14.37 -17.00
N THR A 75 -16.93 -14.13 -15.71
CA THR A 75 -16.84 -12.82 -15.04
C THR A 75 -15.75 -12.84 -13.96
N ALA A 76 -15.35 -11.68 -13.43
CA ALA A 76 -14.50 -11.64 -12.25
C ALA A 76 -15.14 -12.35 -11.06
N ALA A 77 -16.46 -12.27 -10.91
CA ALA A 77 -17.20 -12.99 -9.87
C ALA A 77 -17.06 -14.51 -9.96
N ASP A 78 -17.06 -15.09 -11.17
CA ASP A 78 -16.84 -16.54 -11.35
C ASP A 78 -15.42 -16.95 -10.92
N LEU A 79 -14.42 -16.11 -11.20
CA LEU A 79 -13.03 -16.38 -10.78
C LEU A 79 -12.89 -16.31 -9.26
N VAL A 80 -13.50 -15.30 -8.61
CA VAL A 80 -13.55 -15.20 -7.14
C VAL A 80 -14.28 -16.39 -6.54
N SER A 81 -15.44 -16.74 -7.09
CA SER A 81 -16.25 -17.90 -6.66
C SER A 81 -15.42 -19.18 -6.68
N ARG A 82 -14.77 -19.46 -7.80
CA ARG A 82 -13.92 -20.66 -7.93
C ARG A 82 -12.75 -20.68 -6.96
N GLN A 83 -12.07 -19.55 -6.77
CA GLN A 83 -10.95 -19.49 -5.83
C GLN A 83 -11.43 -19.65 -4.39
N LEU A 84 -12.50 -18.96 -4.01
CA LEU A 84 -13.07 -19.05 -2.67
C LEU A 84 -13.57 -20.46 -2.34
N GLU A 85 -14.24 -21.11 -3.29
CA GLU A 85 -14.64 -22.51 -3.21
C GLU A 85 -13.43 -23.42 -2.94
N THR A 86 -12.39 -23.29 -3.78
CA THR A 86 -11.17 -24.10 -3.66
C THR A 86 -10.48 -23.93 -2.30
N LEU A 87 -10.39 -22.68 -1.82
CA LEU A 87 -9.81 -22.37 -0.52
C LEU A 87 -10.64 -22.97 0.62
N TRP A 88 -11.96 -22.80 0.58
CA TRP A 88 -12.88 -23.28 1.60
C TRP A 88 -12.87 -24.81 1.67
N GLN A 89 -13.02 -25.50 0.55
CA GLN A 89 -12.98 -26.98 0.49
C GLN A 89 -11.67 -27.58 1.03
N ARG A 90 -10.55 -26.86 0.88
CA ARG A 90 -9.24 -27.33 1.38
C ARG A 90 -9.12 -27.28 2.90
N VAL A 91 -9.77 -26.34 3.56
CA VAL A 91 -9.51 -26.05 4.99
C VAL A 91 -10.70 -26.28 5.90
N ALA A 92 -11.92 -26.15 5.40
CA ALA A 92 -13.12 -26.17 6.21
C ALA A 92 -13.55 -27.60 6.60
N LYS A 93 -14.12 -27.70 7.78
CA LYS A 93 -14.79 -28.90 8.29
C LYS A 93 -16.28 -28.63 8.49
N PRO A 94 -17.15 -29.65 8.51
CA PRO A 94 -18.57 -29.47 8.76
C PRO A 94 -18.82 -28.67 10.04
N GLY A 95 -19.61 -27.59 9.88
CA GLY A 95 -19.97 -26.69 10.97
C GLY A 95 -18.97 -25.56 11.27
N ASP A 96 -17.87 -25.46 10.52
CA ASP A 96 -16.98 -24.30 10.61
C ASP A 96 -17.66 -23.05 10.01
N ARG A 97 -17.26 -21.88 10.50
CA ARG A 97 -17.78 -20.55 10.11
C ARG A 97 -16.63 -19.67 9.66
N LEU A 98 -16.91 -18.66 8.83
CA LEU A 98 -15.90 -17.81 8.24
C LEU A 98 -16.12 -16.33 8.63
N ALA A 99 -15.07 -15.69 9.13
CA ALA A 99 -14.98 -14.23 9.25
C ALA A 99 -14.07 -13.68 8.14
N LEU A 100 -14.44 -12.56 7.54
CA LEU A 100 -13.71 -11.94 6.43
C LEU A 100 -13.02 -10.66 6.88
N ALA A 101 -11.70 -10.55 6.71
CA ALA A 101 -10.96 -9.31 6.73
C ALA A 101 -10.86 -8.81 5.29
N VAL A 102 -11.55 -7.73 4.97
CA VAL A 102 -11.68 -7.22 3.61
C VAL A 102 -10.80 -6.00 3.38
N PRO A 103 -10.15 -5.88 2.22
CA PRO A 103 -9.31 -4.74 1.91
C PRO A 103 -10.15 -3.48 1.67
N GLY A 104 -9.57 -2.31 1.98
CA GLY A 104 -10.27 -1.03 1.91
C GLY A 104 -10.65 -0.55 0.51
N TYR A 105 -10.16 -1.20 -0.56
CA TYR A 105 -10.57 -0.87 -1.93
C TYR A 105 -11.95 -1.46 -2.31
N MET A 106 -12.46 -2.46 -1.57
CA MET A 106 -13.78 -3.03 -1.84
C MET A 106 -14.89 -2.06 -1.41
N ASN A 107 -15.70 -1.64 -2.35
CA ASN A 107 -16.87 -0.81 -2.11
C ASN A 107 -18.10 -1.66 -1.68
N ALA A 108 -19.22 -1.02 -1.41
CA ALA A 108 -20.44 -1.71 -0.95
C ALA A 108 -20.98 -2.72 -1.98
N GLU A 109 -20.84 -2.46 -3.27
CA GLU A 109 -21.26 -3.37 -4.36
C GLU A 109 -20.38 -4.62 -4.38
N ASN A 110 -19.06 -4.45 -4.34
CA ASN A 110 -18.10 -5.57 -4.27
C ASN A 110 -18.37 -6.45 -3.03
N LEU A 111 -18.60 -5.83 -1.86
CA LEU A 111 -18.89 -6.57 -0.62
C LEU A 111 -20.22 -7.32 -0.68
N GLY A 112 -21.25 -6.72 -1.27
CA GLY A 112 -22.53 -7.39 -1.50
C GLY A 112 -22.38 -8.59 -2.44
N LEU A 113 -21.63 -8.44 -3.53
CA LEU A 113 -21.34 -9.53 -4.47
C LEU A 113 -20.53 -10.66 -3.81
N LEU A 114 -19.52 -10.32 -3.02
CA LEU A 114 -18.72 -11.29 -2.27
C LEU A 114 -19.58 -12.11 -1.29
N LEU A 115 -20.50 -11.48 -0.57
CA LEU A 115 -21.44 -12.18 0.33
C LEU A 115 -22.42 -13.05 -0.46
N GLY A 116 -22.89 -12.62 -1.63
CA GLY A 116 -23.70 -13.42 -2.54
C GLY A 116 -22.97 -14.68 -3.00
N ILE A 117 -21.72 -14.54 -3.45
CA ILE A 117 -20.87 -15.67 -3.85
C ILE A 117 -20.68 -16.65 -2.67
N ALA A 118 -20.39 -16.14 -1.47
CA ALA A 118 -20.21 -16.98 -0.29
C ALA A 118 -21.50 -17.76 0.05
N MET A 119 -22.66 -17.12 -0.10
CA MET A 119 -23.97 -17.74 0.13
C MET A 119 -24.26 -18.83 -0.90
N ASP A 120 -23.98 -18.59 -2.18
CA ASP A 120 -24.16 -19.58 -3.27
C ASP A 120 -23.25 -20.79 -3.11
N LEU A 121 -22.11 -20.64 -2.45
CA LEU A 121 -21.15 -21.70 -2.10
C LEU A 121 -21.43 -22.37 -0.75
N ASP A 122 -22.52 -22.05 -0.07
CA ASP A 122 -22.85 -22.52 1.28
C ASP A 122 -21.71 -22.24 2.32
N ILE A 123 -20.96 -21.15 2.13
CA ILE A 123 -19.93 -20.71 3.06
C ILE A 123 -20.55 -19.81 4.13
N PRO A 124 -20.59 -20.26 5.41
CA PRO A 124 -21.27 -19.49 6.46
C PRO A 124 -20.43 -18.32 6.93
N VAL A 125 -20.51 -17.20 6.21
CA VAL A 125 -19.88 -15.93 6.62
C VAL A 125 -20.64 -15.33 7.80
N VAL A 126 -19.94 -15.12 8.93
CA VAL A 126 -20.53 -14.64 10.18
C VAL A 126 -20.04 -13.26 10.62
N ALA A 127 -18.97 -12.77 10.02
CA ALA A 127 -18.45 -11.42 10.29
C ALA A 127 -17.67 -10.90 9.08
N MET A 128 -17.67 -9.59 8.91
CA MET A 128 -16.87 -8.89 7.91
C MET A 128 -16.30 -7.62 8.52
N VAL A 129 -14.97 -7.46 8.47
CA VAL A 129 -14.24 -6.37 9.14
C VAL A 129 -13.21 -5.77 8.17
N ASP A 130 -12.99 -4.47 8.27
CA ASP A 130 -11.88 -3.80 7.56
C ASP A 130 -10.53 -4.43 7.95
N ALA A 131 -9.70 -4.75 6.95
CA ALA A 131 -8.45 -5.47 7.16
C ALA A 131 -7.46 -4.71 8.05
N ALA A 132 -7.38 -3.38 7.90
CA ALA A 132 -6.49 -2.56 8.73
C ALA A 132 -6.95 -2.50 10.19
N VAL A 133 -8.28 -2.43 10.41
CA VAL A 133 -8.87 -2.52 11.75
C VAL A 133 -8.59 -3.89 12.37
N ALA A 134 -8.73 -4.96 11.59
CA ALA A 134 -8.41 -6.31 12.04
C ALA A 134 -6.91 -6.50 12.35
N ALA A 135 -6.02 -5.84 11.61
CA ALA A 135 -4.59 -5.87 11.84
C ALA A 135 -4.14 -5.08 13.08
N THR A 136 -4.88 -3.99 13.44
CA THR A 136 -4.50 -3.07 14.52
C THR A 136 -5.07 -3.55 15.84
N ARG A 137 -4.24 -4.23 16.64
CA ARG A 137 -4.65 -4.96 17.86
C ARG A 137 -4.38 -4.22 19.16
N ARG A 138 -3.60 -3.14 19.11
CA ARG A 138 -3.17 -2.36 20.29
C ARG A 138 -3.23 -0.87 20.02
N GLN A 139 -3.27 -0.12 21.09
CA GLN A 139 -3.13 1.32 21.05
C GLN A 139 -1.65 1.72 20.92
N TYR A 140 -1.37 2.71 20.09
CA TYR A 140 -0.07 3.37 19.94
C TYR A 140 -0.15 4.74 20.63
N THR A 141 0.28 4.81 21.89
CA THR A 141 0.21 6.07 22.66
C THR A 141 1.20 7.07 22.11
N ASN A 142 0.78 8.34 22.04
CA ASN A 142 1.54 9.48 21.45
C ASN A 142 1.78 9.38 19.95
N ALA A 143 1.08 8.51 19.24
CA ALA A 143 1.25 8.35 17.80
C ALA A 143 -0.08 8.03 17.11
N VAL A 144 -0.10 8.23 15.80
CA VAL A 144 -1.25 7.93 14.93
C VAL A 144 -0.93 6.71 14.09
N PRO A 145 -1.68 5.61 14.22
CA PRO A 145 -1.42 4.42 13.43
C PRO A 145 -1.91 4.56 11.99
N VAL A 146 -1.04 4.14 11.07
CA VAL A 146 -1.38 3.89 9.68
C VAL A 146 -0.95 2.48 9.31
N HIS A 147 -1.88 1.67 8.85
CA HIS A 147 -1.63 0.34 8.32
C HIS A 147 -1.22 0.43 6.86
N VAL A 148 -0.12 -0.24 6.51
CA VAL A 148 0.44 -0.31 5.16
C VAL A 148 0.36 -1.76 4.69
N ASP A 149 -0.47 -2.02 3.68
CA ASP A 149 -0.60 -3.36 3.11
C ASP A 149 -0.44 -3.32 1.58
N LEU A 150 0.37 -4.25 1.05
CA LEU A 150 0.57 -4.42 -0.37
C LEU A 150 -0.41 -5.45 -0.92
N SER A 151 -1.13 -5.09 -1.97
CA SER A 151 -1.87 -5.99 -2.84
C SER A 151 -1.06 -6.30 -4.11
N LEU A 152 -1.61 -7.06 -5.06
CA LEU A 152 -0.92 -7.32 -6.33
C LEU A 152 -0.64 -6.04 -7.11
N HIS A 153 -1.62 -5.13 -7.17
CA HIS A 153 -1.63 -3.98 -8.09
C HIS A 153 -1.50 -2.62 -7.39
N SER A 154 -1.65 -2.57 -6.06
CA SER A 154 -1.63 -1.31 -5.32
C SER A 154 -1.11 -1.47 -3.90
N THR A 155 -0.78 -0.35 -3.25
CA THR A 155 -0.54 -0.30 -1.81
C THR A 155 -1.71 0.39 -1.12
N MET A 156 -2.26 -0.27 -0.11
CA MET A 156 -3.31 0.28 0.75
C MET A 156 -2.70 0.95 1.97
N LEU A 157 -3.06 2.21 2.20
CA LEU A 157 -2.67 2.99 3.37
C LEU A 157 -3.94 3.33 4.14
N THR A 158 -4.10 2.79 5.34
CA THR A 158 -5.29 3.03 6.15
C THR A 158 -4.93 3.67 7.48
N ARG A 159 -5.36 4.91 7.66
CA ARG A 159 -5.25 5.64 8.91
C ARG A 159 -6.36 5.24 9.87
N LEU A 160 -6.02 5.07 11.15
CA LEU A 160 -6.96 4.62 12.18
C LEU A 160 -7.05 5.63 13.33
N LEU A 161 -8.25 5.76 13.88
CA LEU A 161 -8.51 6.43 15.15
C LEU A 161 -8.33 5.45 16.31
N GLN A 162 -8.04 5.99 17.50
CA GLN A 162 -7.75 5.23 18.73
C GLN A 162 -8.67 5.66 19.90
N GLU A 163 -9.94 5.88 19.62
CA GLU A 163 -10.95 6.32 20.62
C GLU A 163 -11.51 5.12 21.39
N GLY A 164 -10.71 4.57 22.32
CA GLY A 164 -11.07 3.38 23.12
C GLY A 164 -11.01 2.05 22.37
N GLN A 165 -10.86 2.09 21.06
CA GLN A 165 -10.80 0.93 20.15
C GLN A 165 -10.07 1.28 18.85
N ALA A 166 -9.69 0.27 18.05
CA ALA A 166 -9.25 0.49 16.68
C ALA A 166 -10.44 0.86 15.80
N GLN A 167 -10.39 2.00 15.12
CA GLN A 167 -11.46 2.46 14.25
C GLN A 167 -10.88 2.99 12.93
N PHE A 168 -11.50 2.62 11.81
CA PHE A 168 -11.19 3.18 10.51
C PHE A 168 -11.46 4.69 10.48
N GLU A 169 -10.51 5.49 10.03
CA GLU A 169 -10.69 6.92 9.78
C GLU A 169 -10.80 7.19 8.28
N ARG A 170 -9.73 6.91 7.54
CA ARG A 170 -9.65 7.10 6.09
C ARG A 170 -8.57 6.21 5.49
N SER A 171 -8.65 6.01 4.18
CA SER A 171 -7.64 5.26 3.42
C SER A 171 -7.22 6.00 2.16
N ALA A 172 -6.02 5.67 1.67
CA ALA A 172 -5.54 6.03 0.36
C ALA A 172 -5.08 4.75 -0.37
N ILE A 173 -5.34 4.70 -1.66
CA ILE A 173 -4.83 3.67 -2.56
C ILE A 173 -3.68 4.30 -3.33
N VAL A 174 -2.54 3.63 -3.34
CA VAL A 174 -1.37 4.03 -4.12
C VAL A 174 -1.30 3.09 -5.31
N ASP A 175 -1.77 3.56 -6.45
CA ASP A 175 -1.72 2.82 -7.71
C ASP A 175 -0.28 2.70 -8.22
N GLU A 176 -0.02 1.69 -9.06
CA GLU A 176 1.32 1.39 -9.61
C GLU A 176 2.40 1.23 -8.51
N ALA A 177 1.97 0.77 -7.35
CA ALA A 177 2.81 0.53 -6.18
C ALA A 177 2.47 -0.80 -5.50
N GLY A 178 1.98 -1.76 -6.26
CA GLY A 178 1.69 -3.11 -5.81
C GLY A 178 2.89 -4.04 -5.89
N MET A 179 2.66 -5.29 -5.50
CA MET A 179 3.73 -6.30 -5.53
C MET A 179 4.21 -6.60 -6.95
N LEU A 180 3.32 -6.54 -7.96
CA LEU A 180 3.68 -6.81 -9.35
C LEU A 180 4.53 -5.69 -9.96
N ASP A 181 4.29 -4.44 -9.58
CA ASP A 181 5.12 -3.31 -10.01
C ASP A 181 6.55 -3.48 -9.50
N LEU A 182 6.68 -3.81 -8.20
CA LEU A 182 7.97 -4.08 -7.57
C LEU A 182 8.66 -5.30 -8.21
N TYR A 183 7.94 -6.41 -8.39
CA TYR A 183 8.51 -7.61 -9.04
C TYR A 183 8.98 -7.31 -10.46
N GLY A 184 8.18 -6.58 -11.25
CA GLY A 184 8.56 -6.18 -12.60
C GLY A 184 9.84 -5.36 -12.65
N ILE A 185 10.06 -4.48 -11.68
CA ILE A 185 11.31 -3.70 -11.55
C ILE A 185 12.49 -4.63 -11.23
N TRP A 186 12.35 -5.48 -10.22
CA TRP A 186 13.44 -6.38 -9.81
C TRP A 186 13.75 -7.45 -10.84
N LEU A 187 12.74 -8.03 -11.51
CA LEU A 187 12.96 -9.02 -12.54
C LEU A 187 13.74 -8.46 -13.74
N ARG A 188 13.47 -7.21 -14.12
CA ARG A 188 14.27 -6.52 -15.16
C ARG A 188 15.71 -6.29 -14.71
N MET A 189 15.93 -5.79 -13.50
CA MET A 189 17.26 -5.59 -12.91
C MET A 189 18.05 -6.91 -12.85
N ILE A 190 17.40 -8.00 -12.40
CA ILE A 190 17.98 -9.34 -12.34
C ILE A 190 18.36 -9.83 -13.74
N ALA A 191 17.48 -9.67 -14.73
CA ALA A 191 17.77 -10.04 -16.10
C ALA A 191 18.96 -9.27 -16.69
N GLU A 192 19.03 -7.97 -16.46
CA GLU A 192 20.17 -7.14 -16.85
C GLU A 192 21.48 -7.64 -16.22
N SER A 193 21.45 -8.06 -14.95
CA SER A 193 22.62 -8.62 -14.27
C SER A 193 23.08 -9.94 -14.90
N PHE A 194 22.14 -10.83 -15.27
CA PHE A 194 22.49 -12.04 -16.04
C PHE A 194 23.11 -11.73 -17.39
N VAL A 195 22.56 -10.77 -18.14
CA VAL A 195 23.11 -10.34 -19.43
C VAL A 195 24.54 -9.83 -19.27
N GLN A 196 24.79 -9.01 -18.25
CA GLN A 196 26.12 -8.42 -18.02
C GLN A 196 27.14 -9.44 -17.56
N GLN A 197 26.80 -10.33 -16.63
CA GLN A 197 27.75 -11.22 -15.96
C GLN A 197 27.88 -12.58 -16.62
N SER A 198 26.80 -13.13 -17.21
CA SER A 198 26.81 -14.46 -17.82
C SER A 198 26.42 -14.51 -19.30
N ARG A 199 26.16 -13.35 -19.92
CA ARG A 199 25.72 -13.25 -21.33
C ARG A 199 24.42 -14.03 -21.62
N PHE A 200 23.60 -14.21 -20.62
CA PHE A 200 22.33 -14.91 -20.70
C PHE A 200 21.17 -13.92 -20.47
N ASP A 201 20.20 -13.91 -21.40
CA ASP A 201 18.99 -13.11 -21.25
C ASP A 201 17.82 -14.00 -20.83
N PRO A 202 17.44 -14.00 -19.55
CA PRO A 202 16.34 -14.83 -19.06
C PRO A 202 14.94 -14.33 -19.46
N LEU A 203 14.80 -13.10 -20.00
CA LEU A 203 13.53 -12.59 -20.51
C LEU A 203 13.30 -12.94 -21.98
N HIS A 204 14.26 -13.64 -22.62
CA HIS A 204 14.13 -14.04 -24.03
C HIS A 204 13.05 -15.11 -24.27
N THR A 205 12.75 -15.97 -23.28
CA THR A 205 11.73 -17.00 -23.40
C THR A 205 10.77 -16.99 -22.21
N ALA A 206 9.53 -17.37 -22.44
CA ALA A 206 8.52 -17.47 -21.37
C ALA A 206 8.93 -18.47 -20.26
N GLU A 207 9.66 -19.55 -20.62
CA GLU A 207 10.14 -20.54 -19.67
C GLU A 207 11.14 -19.93 -18.69
N THR A 208 12.14 -19.20 -19.16
CA THR A 208 13.15 -18.58 -18.31
C THR A 208 12.61 -17.39 -17.54
N GLU A 209 11.65 -16.65 -18.10
CA GLU A 209 10.91 -15.62 -17.38
C GLU A 209 10.10 -16.22 -16.21
N GLN A 210 9.42 -17.36 -16.42
CA GLN A 210 8.73 -18.07 -15.35
C GLN A 210 9.71 -18.54 -14.26
N MET A 211 10.90 -19.04 -14.63
CA MET A 211 11.94 -19.42 -13.65
C MET A 211 12.37 -18.24 -12.78
N LEU A 212 12.51 -17.03 -13.35
CA LEU A 212 12.78 -15.82 -12.56
C LEU A 212 11.63 -15.52 -11.60
N GLN A 213 10.40 -15.58 -12.10
CA GLN A 213 9.20 -15.30 -11.31
C GLN A 213 9.04 -16.28 -10.14
N ASP A 214 9.34 -17.56 -10.35
CA ASP A 214 9.29 -18.59 -9.31
C ASP A 214 10.31 -18.37 -8.18
N ARG A 215 11.44 -17.72 -8.49
CA ARG A 215 12.56 -17.51 -7.55
C ARG A 215 12.58 -16.12 -6.90
N ILE A 216 11.78 -15.19 -7.38
CA ILE A 216 11.85 -13.78 -6.91
C ILE A 216 11.71 -13.65 -5.39
N LEU A 217 10.78 -14.37 -4.78
CA LEU A 217 10.55 -14.30 -3.33
C LEU A 217 11.75 -14.79 -2.52
N ASP A 218 12.45 -15.82 -3.00
CA ASP A 218 13.65 -16.35 -2.36
C ASP A 218 14.78 -15.31 -2.40
N TRP A 219 14.98 -14.68 -3.56
CA TRP A 219 16.01 -13.65 -3.72
C TRP A 219 15.72 -12.40 -2.90
N LEU A 220 14.45 -11.95 -2.81
CA LEU A 220 14.06 -10.84 -1.95
C LEU A 220 14.28 -11.14 -0.46
N ALA A 221 14.04 -12.39 -0.03
CA ALA A 221 14.33 -12.80 1.33
C ALA A 221 15.84 -12.77 1.63
N ILE A 222 16.69 -13.14 0.66
CA ILE A 222 18.14 -13.04 0.78
C ILE A 222 18.57 -11.56 0.80
N ALA A 223 18.02 -10.71 -0.09
CA ALA A 223 18.33 -9.28 -0.16
C ALA A 223 18.02 -8.54 1.14
N SER A 224 17.05 -9.02 1.92
CA SER A 224 16.70 -8.43 3.22
C SER A 224 17.67 -8.82 4.35
N THR A 225 18.59 -9.77 4.14
CA THR A 225 19.43 -10.34 5.21
C THR A 225 20.92 -10.39 4.89
N ARG A 226 21.31 -10.21 3.64
CA ARG A 226 22.70 -10.28 3.17
C ARG A 226 23.06 -9.06 2.35
N GLU A 227 24.33 -8.72 2.28
CA GLU A 227 24.84 -7.61 1.47
C GLU A 227 24.79 -7.90 -0.04
N THR A 228 24.91 -9.18 -0.41
CA THR A 228 24.85 -9.65 -1.81
C THR A 228 23.89 -10.83 -1.95
N VAL A 229 23.24 -10.88 -3.10
CA VAL A 229 22.27 -11.91 -3.49
C VAL A 229 22.87 -12.74 -4.61
N PRO A 230 23.25 -14.01 -4.37
CA PRO A 230 23.61 -14.92 -5.44
C PRO A 230 22.35 -15.33 -6.20
N ILE A 231 22.37 -15.14 -7.49
CA ILE A 231 21.28 -15.45 -8.41
C ILE A 231 21.73 -16.56 -9.33
N GLU A 232 20.96 -17.64 -9.37
CA GLU A 232 21.24 -18.78 -10.22
C GLU A 232 19.95 -19.34 -10.82
N ILE A 233 20.00 -19.61 -12.12
CA ILE A 233 19.00 -20.42 -12.81
C ILE A 233 19.69 -21.45 -13.70
N GLU A 234 19.14 -22.66 -13.78
CA GLU A 234 19.58 -23.69 -14.68
C GLU A 234 18.64 -23.77 -15.88
N TYR A 235 19.19 -23.57 -17.09
CA TYR A 235 18.41 -23.66 -18.31
C TYR A 235 19.13 -24.56 -19.33
N ARG A 236 18.45 -25.59 -19.80
CA ARG A 236 18.98 -26.58 -20.77
C ARG A 236 20.30 -27.25 -20.32
N GLY A 237 20.42 -27.51 -19.00
CA GLY A 237 21.60 -28.15 -18.42
C GLY A 237 22.80 -27.21 -18.25
N ILE A 238 22.62 -25.90 -18.42
CA ILE A 238 23.64 -24.86 -18.19
C ILE A 238 23.20 -24.02 -16.99
N ALA A 239 24.07 -23.95 -15.97
CA ALA A 239 23.86 -23.04 -14.85
C ALA A 239 24.34 -21.62 -15.22
N HIS A 240 23.44 -20.67 -15.15
CA HIS A 240 23.73 -19.26 -15.31
C HIS A 240 23.71 -18.60 -13.93
N GLN A 241 24.76 -17.83 -13.64
CA GLN A 241 24.95 -17.21 -12.34
C GLN A 241 25.21 -15.71 -12.49
N ALA A 242 24.70 -14.95 -11.51
CA ALA A 242 25.02 -13.54 -11.33
C ALA A 242 24.98 -13.20 -9.83
N GLU A 243 25.58 -12.09 -9.44
CA GLU A 243 25.58 -11.57 -8.09
C GLU A 243 25.12 -10.12 -8.11
N ILE A 244 24.17 -9.77 -7.21
CA ILE A 244 23.58 -8.43 -7.13
C ILE A 244 23.71 -7.91 -5.70
N SER A 245 24.09 -6.64 -5.54
CA SER A 245 24.07 -5.99 -4.23
C SER A 245 22.64 -5.82 -3.72
N SER A 246 22.42 -6.06 -2.42
CA SER A 246 21.13 -5.80 -1.80
C SER A 246 20.73 -4.32 -1.87
N LEU A 247 21.69 -3.41 -1.94
CA LEU A 247 21.44 -1.99 -2.16
C LEU A 247 20.83 -1.71 -3.54
N ASP A 248 21.15 -2.52 -4.56
CA ASP A 248 20.58 -2.35 -5.89
C ASP A 248 19.10 -2.71 -5.92
N PHE A 249 18.65 -3.68 -5.10
CA PHE A 249 17.23 -3.97 -4.92
C PHE A 249 16.47 -2.78 -4.32
N VAL A 250 17.07 -2.11 -3.32
CA VAL A 250 16.48 -0.91 -2.70
C VAL A 250 16.48 0.27 -3.68
N ALA A 251 17.60 0.47 -4.37
CA ALA A 251 17.74 1.56 -5.35
C ALA A 251 16.73 1.43 -6.50
N ALA A 252 16.56 0.22 -7.04
CA ALA A 252 15.59 -0.05 -8.11
C ALA A 252 14.13 0.23 -7.67
N ALA A 253 13.76 -0.10 -6.43
CA ALA A 253 12.43 0.13 -5.89
C ALA A 253 12.17 1.58 -5.41
N THR A 254 13.21 2.43 -5.37
CA THR A 254 13.11 3.81 -4.83
C THR A 254 11.95 4.63 -5.41
N PRO A 255 11.65 4.63 -6.73
CA PRO A 255 10.53 5.41 -7.27
C PRO A 255 9.17 4.99 -6.68
N VAL A 256 8.93 3.68 -6.54
CA VAL A 256 7.71 3.15 -5.93
C VAL A 256 7.64 3.49 -4.44
N TYR A 257 8.75 3.35 -3.73
CA TYR A 257 8.82 3.70 -2.30
C TYR A 257 8.59 5.20 -2.06
N GLN A 258 9.08 6.06 -2.94
CA GLN A 258 8.82 7.50 -2.86
C GLN A 258 7.34 7.82 -3.06
N ASN A 259 6.64 7.12 -3.97
CA ASN A 259 5.21 7.27 -4.15
C ASN A 259 4.44 6.86 -2.87
N ILE A 260 4.79 5.74 -2.25
CA ILE A 260 4.21 5.31 -0.96
C ILE A 260 4.50 6.35 0.14
N VAL A 261 5.73 6.84 0.25
CA VAL A 261 6.12 7.88 1.23
C VAL A 261 5.29 9.15 1.06
N SER A 262 5.11 9.63 -0.17
CA SER A 262 4.35 10.84 -0.46
C SER A 262 2.90 10.72 -0.02
N ASN A 263 2.26 9.57 -0.34
CA ASN A 263 0.90 9.28 0.09
C ASN A 263 0.76 9.14 1.62
N LEU A 264 1.72 8.47 2.27
CA LEU A 264 1.74 8.35 3.73
C LEU A 264 1.84 9.72 4.40
N ARG A 265 2.72 10.60 3.91
CA ARG A 265 2.89 11.94 4.46
C ARG A 265 1.60 12.76 4.35
N ALA A 266 0.84 12.61 3.27
CA ALA A 266 -0.45 13.28 3.08
C ALA A 266 -1.55 12.78 4.07
N LEU A 267 -1.39 11.59 4.65
CA LEU A 267 -2.31 11.08 5.66
C LEU A 267 -2.06 11.64 7.06
N TYR A 268 -0.91 12.23 7.34
CA TYR A 268 -0.59 12.82 8.64
C TYR A 268 -0.77 14.33 8.64
N ARG A 269 -1.25 14.88 9.76
CA ARG A 269 -1.29 16.31 10.01
C ARG A 269 0.05 16.76 10.62
N ALA A 270 0.34 18.04 10.54
CA ALA A 270 1.51 18.60 11.18
C ALA A 270 1.49 18.35 12.70
N GLY A 271 2.64 17.96 13.26
CA GLY A 271 2.79 17.65 14.67
C GLY A 271 2.35 16.24 15.08
N GLU A 272 1.74 15.46 14.21
CA GLU A 272 1.41 14.07 14.50
C GLU A 272 2.66 13.17 14.37
N THR A 273 2.81 12.24 15.29
CA THR A 273 3.87 11.21 15.23
C THR A 273 3.35 9.98 14.53
N PRO A 274 3.99 9.50 13.46
CA PRO A 274 3.59 8.28 12.77
C PRO A 274 3.85 7.00 13.58
N ALA A 275 2.87 6.05 13.54
CA ALA A 275 3.06 4.66 13.92
C ALA A 275 2.69 3.79 12.72
N LEU A 276 3.70 3.42 11.92
CA LEU A 276 3.50 2.69 10.67
C LEU A 276 3.44 1.19 10.95
N GLN A 277 2.31 0.56 10.66
CA GLN A 277 2.12 -0.89 10.78
C GLN A 277 2.25 -1.52 9.39
N LEU A 278 3.36 -2.19 9.12
CA LEU A 278 3.59 -2.87 7.86
C LEU A 278 3.06 -4.30 7.93
N SER A 279 2.19 -4.67 7.00
CA SER A 279 1.80 -6.08 6.82
C SER A 279 3.06 -6.95 6.57
N ASP A 280 2.94 -8.25 6.76
CA ASP A 280 4.06 -9.18 6.52
C ASP A 280 4.59 -9.14 5.08
N ARG A 281 3.75 -8.74 4.12
CA ARG A 281 4.15 -8.52 2.73
C ARG A 281 5.00 -7.26 2.60
N ALA A 282 4.51 -6.15 3.11
CA ALA A 282 5.24 -4.89 3.11
C ALA A 282 6.56 -4.98 3.90
N ALA A 283 6.54 -5.69 5.03
CA ALA A 283 7.72 -5.88 5.88
C ALA A 283 8.85 -6.68 5.20
N ARG A 284 8.52 -7.51 4.22
CA ARG A 284 9.51 -8.31 3.46
C ARG A 284 10.09 -7.61 2.22
N MET A 285 9.60 -6.42 1.89
CA MET A 285 10.15 -5.67 0.74
C MET A 285 11.49 -5.06 1.13
N PRO A 286 12.57 -5.36 0.39
CA PRO A 286 13.93 -4.88 0.70
C PRO A 286 13.97 -3.36 0.90
N GLY A 287 14.40 -2.91 2.07
CA GLY A 287 14.60 -1.50 2.41
C GLY A 287 13.32 -0.65 2.56
N LEU A 288 12.11 -1.19 2.38
CA LEU A 288 10.87 -0.41 2.52
C LEU A 288 10.71 0.12 3.95
N ALA A 289 10.85 -0.73 4.96
CA ALA A 289 10.69 -0.33 6.36
C ALA A 289 11.67 0.79 6.75
N ASP A 290 12.94 0.68 6.36
CA ASP A 290 13.97 1.68 6.63
C ASP A 290 13.69 2.99 5.87
N THR A 291 13.27 2.89 4.61
CA THR A 291 12.86 4.06 3.80
C THR A 291 11.69 4.80 4.46
N LEU A 292 10.67 4.08 4.90
CA LEU A 292 9.52 4.66 5.58
C LEU A 292 9.92 5.32 6.90
N LYS A 293 10.74 4.64 7.71
CA LYS A 293 11.27 5.19 8.97
C LYS A 293 12.07 6.47 8.73
N ALA A 294 12.94 6.48 7.74
CA ALA A 294 13.80 7.63 7.43
C ALA A 294 13.02 8.81 6.81
N ARG A 295 12.01 8.55 5.99
CA ARG A 295 11.34 9.59 5.20
C ARG A 295 10.00 10.09 5.79
N VAL A 296 9.27 9.22 6.47
CA VAL A 296 8.00 9.56 7.13
C VAL A 296 8.25 9.89 8.60
N GLY A 297 9.21 9.23 9.23
CA GLY A 297 9.53 9.36 10.64
C GLY A 297 8.62 8.50 11.53
N GLY A 298 8.70 8.73 12.85
CA GLY A 298 7.96 7.95 13.84
C GLY A 298 8.47 6.53 14.01
N ALA A 299 7.61 5.61 14.38
CA ALA A 299 7.95 4.21 14.60
C ALA A 299 7.36 3.29 13.53
N VAL A 300 8.12 2.26 13.15
CA VAL A 300 7.70 1.22 12.22
C VAL A 300 7.52 -0.09 12.98
N PHE A 301 6.36 -0.70 12.80
CA PHE A 301 5.96 -1.97 13.42
C PHE A 301 5.73 -3.01 12.32
N LEU A 302 6.52 -4.06 12.33
CA LEU A 302 6.39 -5.15 11.37
C LEU A 302 5.40 -6.17 11.90
N LEU A 303 4.34 -6.42 11.14
CA LEU A 303 3.33 -7.40 11.50
C LEU A 303 3.74 -8.79 10.99
N GLU A 304 3.47 -9.81 11.79
CA GLU A 304 3.72 -11.20 11.42
C GLU A 304 2.73 -11.71 10.35
N ALA A 305 3.13 -12.76 9.65
CA ALA A 305 2.24 -13.42 8.70
C ALA A 305 0.94 -13.88 9.38
N GLY A 306 -0.19 -13.50 8.79
CA GLY A 306 -1.52 -13.81 9.30
C GLY A 306 -2.01 -12.93 10.46
N ALA A 307 -1.27 -11.86 10.85
CA ALA A 307 -1.67 -10.94 11.94
C ALA A 307 -3.09 -10.39 11.77
N THR A 308 -3.46 -9.96 10.55
CA THR A 308 -4.80 -9.47 10.22
C THR A 308 -5.89 -10.50 10.51
N ALA A 309 -5.75 -11.70 9.97
CA ALA A 309 -6.74 -12.77 10.14
C ALA A 309 -6.79 -13.29 11.59
N ARG A 310 -5.64 -13.39 12.28
CA ARG A 310 -5.61 -13.71 13.72
C ARG A 310 -6.32 -12.64 14.57
N GLY A 311 -6.03 -11.37 14.28
CA GLY A 311 -6.70 -10.26 14.97
C GLY A 311 -8.21 -10.26 14.75
N LEU A 312 -8.67 -10.73 13.60
CA LEU A 312 -10.08 -10.93 13.31
C LEU A 312 -10.68 -12.07 14.14
N VAL A 313 -10.12 -13.27 14.13
CA VAL A 313 -10.60 -14.43 14.91
C VAL A 313 -10.79 -14.08 16.39
N GLN A 314 -9.86 -13.33 16.96
CA GLN A 314 -9.83 -13.06 18.39
C GLN A 314 -10.79 -11.96 18.83
N ARG A 315 -11.23 -11.07 17.91
CA ARG A 315 -11.95 -9.85 18.30
C ARG A 315 -13.28 -9.64 17.58
N CYS A 316 -13.54 -10.35 16.47
CA CYS A 316 -14.80 -10.13 15.76
C CYS A 316 -16.00 -10.56 16.58
N VAL A 317 -17.08 -9.83 16.41
CA VAL A 317 -18.40 -10.21 16.95
C VAL A 317 -19.18 -10.84 15.81
N GLU A 318 -19.58 -12.09 16.00
CA GLU A 318 -20.36 -12.82 15.01
C GLU A 318 -21.76 -12.23 14.86
N SER A 319 -22.22 -12.09 13.65
CA SER A 319 -23.60 -11.74 13.35
C SER A 319 -24.55 -12.83 13.87
N ARG A 320 -25.71 -12.42 14.38
CA ARG A 320 -26.73 -13.38 14.82
C ARG A 320 -27.21 -14.22 13.63
N PRO A 321 -27.53 -15.50 13.84
CA PRO A 321 -28.11 -16.34 12.79
C PRO A 321 -29.32 -15.65 12.14
N GLY A 322 -29.34 -15.55 10.82
CA GLY A 322 -30.40 -14.90 10.05
C GLY A 322 -30.32 -13.37 9.97
N SER A 323 -29.34 -12.70 10.60
CA SER A 323 -29.09 -11.28 10.40
C SER A 323 -28.11 -11.03 9.24
N ALA A 324 -28.26 -9.89 8.57
CA ALA A 324 -27.32 -9.48 7.53
C ALA A 324 -25.92 -9.26 8.12
N VAL A 325 -24.91 -9.74 7.42
CA VAL A 325 -23.50 -9.44 7.73
C VAL A 325 -23.17 -8.06 7.17
N THR A 326 -22.68 -7.18 8.03
CA THR A 326 -22.28 -5.81 7.67
C THR A 326 -20.81 -5.61 7.92
N LEU A 327 -20.19 -4.67 7.18
CA LEU A 327 -18.80 -4.31 7.36
C LEU A 327 -18.60 -3.57 8.70
N ALA A 328 -17.88 -4.19 9.63
CA ALA A 328 -17.43 -3.54 10.84
C ALA A 328 -16.14 -2.76 10.57
N ARG A 329 -16.13 -1.49 10.97
CA ARG A 329 -14.99 -0.57 10.84
C ARG A 329 -14.37 -0.20 12.19
N HIS A 330 -14.61 -1.00 13.22
CA HIS A 330 -14.04 -0.84 14.56
C HIS A 330 -13.93 -2.19 15.26
N LEU A 331 -12.90 -2.37 16.08
CA LEU A 331 -12.70 -3.53 16.95
C LEU A 331 -12.04 -3.11 18.26
N PRO A 332 -12.37 -3.78 19.40
CA PRO A 332 -11.72 -3.51 20.67
C PRO A 332 -10.23 -3.91 20.64
N TRP A 333 -9.45 -3.36 21.57
CA TRP A 333 -8.07 -3.79 21.79
C TRP A 333 -8.02 -5.17 22.46
N ASP A 334 -7.05 -5.99 22.07
CA ASP A 334 -6.76 -7.29 22.70
C ASP A 334 -5.26 -7.45 23.06
N GLN A 335 -4.46 -6.43 22.83
CA GLN A 335 -3.07 -6.37 23.22
C GLN A 335 -2.77 -5.11 24.03
N ALA A 336 -1.73 -5.19 24.88
CA ALA A 336 -1.28 -4.05 25.67
C ALA A 336 -0.83 -2.87 24.77
N PRO A 337 -1.09 -1.62 25.20
CA PRO A 337 -0.66 -0.44 24.48
C PRO A 337 0.87 -0.38 24.36
N VAL A 338 1.36 0.27 23.31
CA VAL A 338 2.78 0.55 23.08
C VAL A 338 2.96 2.05 23.02
N SER A 339 3.92 2.56 23.80
CA SER A 339 4.32 3.95 23.70
C SER A 339 5.30 4.14 22.55
N VAL A 340 5.03 5.11 21.70
CA VAL A 340 5.94 5.51 20.64
C VAL A 340 6.78 6.66 21.19
N ASP A 341 8.10 6.44 21.25
CA ASP A 341 9.00 7.53 21.60
C ASP A 341 8.93 8.61 20.52
N VAL A 342 8.61 9.82 20.95
CA VAL A 342 8.68 11.03 20.13
C VAL A 342 10.16 11.47 20.06
N GLY A 343 11.07 10.51 19.85
CA GLY A 343 12.49 10.73 19.72
C GLY A 343 12.75 11.69 18.55
N GLY A 344 13.59 12.68 18.79
CA GLY A 344 13.86 13.76 17.86
C GLY A 344 14.10 13.24 16.44
N ARG A 345 13.30 13.74 15.52
CA ARG A 345 13.57 13.62 14.09
C ARG A 345 15.00 14.09 13.85
N GLU A 346 15.87 13.23 13.34
CA GLU A 346 16.98 13.73 12.53
C GLU A 346 16.36 14.51 11.38
N ALA A 347 16.54 15.82 11.40
CA ALA A 347 15.89 16.74 10.48
C ALA A 347 16.39 16.44 9.06
N ALA A 348 15.55 15.83 8.24
CA ALA A 348 15.69 16.02 6.80
C ALA A 348 15.79 17.54 6.56
N ALA A 349 16.71 17.97 5.69
CA ALA A 349 16.96 19.38 5.46
C ALA A 349 15.63 20.11 5.23
N GLN A 350 15.27 20.99 6.17
CA GLN A 350 14.01 21.75 6.09
C GLN A 350 14.08 22.66 4.88
N PRO A 351 13.00 22.78 4.11
CA PRO A 351 12.99 23.74 3.01
C PRO A 351 13.14 25.15 3.57
N THR A 352 14.00 25.92 2.97
CA THR A 352 14.22 27.32 3.30
C THR A 352 13.43 28.27 2.41
N HIS A 353 13.05 27.79 1.21
CA HIS A 353 12.34 28.60 0.21
C HIS A 353 11.27 27.77 -0.51
N VAL A 354 10.24 28.46 -0.97
CA VAL A 354 9.29 27.97 -1.97
C VAL A 354 9.62 28.61 -3.33
N LEU A 355 9.68 27.79 -4.37
CA LEU A 355 9.98 28.21 -5.75
C LEU A 355 8.69 28.25 -6.57
N LEU A 356 8.36 29.44 -7.09
CA LEU A 356 7.29 29.67 -8.06
C LEU A 356 7.91 30.11 -9.39
N GLY A 357 7.87 29.27 -10.40
CA GLY A 357 8.60 29.53 -11.64
C GLY A 357 10.10 29.73 -11.37
N ASN A 358 10.61 30.95 -11.58
CA ASN A 358 12.01 31.30 -11.30
C ASN A 358 12.17 32.17 -10.03
N HIS A 359 11.12 32.37 -9.24
CA HIS A 359 11.17 33.16 -8.02
C HIS A 359 11.19 32.30 -6.78
N ALA A 360 12.28 32.37 -6.01
CA ALA A 360 12.41 31.71 -4.71
C ALA A 360 12.01 32.68 -3.60
N VAL A 361 11.00 32.30 -2.80
CA VAL A 361 10.49 33.08 -1.67
C VAL A 361 10.85 32.33 -0.37
N PRO A 362 11.52 32.96 0.61
CA PRO A 362 11.88 32.30 1.85
C PRO A 362 10.63 31.91 2.66
N VAL A 363 10.63 30.73 3.28
CA VAL A 363 9.50 30.22 4.09
C VAL A 363 9.76 30.31 5.59
N GLY A 364 10.96 30.64 6.00
CA GLY A 364 11.31 30.84 7.42
C GLY A 364 10.84 32.19 7.98
N GLY A 365 10.62 32.28 9.29
CA GLY A 365 10.15 33.48 10.00
C GLY A 365 8.64 33.51 10.15
N ALA A 366 8.02 34.70 9.90
CA ALA A 366 6.56 34.84 9.94
C ALA A 366 5.88 33.97 8.84
N ALA A 367 4.66 33.56 9.08
CA ALA A 367 3.87 32.77 8.13
C ALA A 367 3.81 33.44 6.74
N LEU A 368 3.97 32.64 5.69
CA LEU A 368 3.85 33.05 4.31
C LEU A 368 2.48 32.62 3.79
N SER A 369 1.57 33.57 3.58
CA SER A 369 0.25 33.30 3.04
C SER A 369 0.28 33.26 1.50
N LEU A 370 -0.47 32.32 0.92
CA LEU A 370 -0.56 32.09 -0.53
C LEU A 370 -2.01 32.19 -0.99
N GLY A 371 -2.23 32.90 -2.09
CA GLY A 371 -3.57 33.04 -2.68
C GLY A 371 -3.63 34.07 -3.80
N THR A 372 -4.86 34.49 -4.17
CA THR A 372 -5.12 35.45 -5.26
C THR A 372 -5.41 36.84 -4.78
N GLN A 373 -5.36 37.11 -3.47
CA GLN A 373 -5.60 38.46 -2.91
C GLN A 373 -4.52 38.75 -1.88
N THR A 374 -3.80 39.84 -2.05
CA THR A 374 -2.78 40.29 -1.10
C THR A 374 -3.44 41.06 0.06
N SER A 375 -2.83 40.93 1.27
CA SER A 375 -3.18 41.71 2.46
C SER A 375 -2.03 42.62 2.83
N GLU A 376 -2.32 43.89 3.15
CA GLU A 376 -1.30 44.84 3.58
C GLU A 376 -0.71 44.45 4.94
N GLY A 377 0.62 44.38 5.02
CA GLY A 377 1.36 44.12 6.26
C GLY A 377 1.67 42.65 6.55
N GLU A 378 1.23 41.68 5.74
CA GLU A 378 1.51 40.26 5.85
C GLU A 378 2.50 39.79 4.78
N ARG A 379 3.26 38.73 5.09
CA ARG A 379 4.10 38.05 4.09
C ARG A 379 3.20 37.25 3.15
N TRP A 380 3.16 37.67 1.89
CA TRP A 380 2.23 37.12 0.92
C TRP A 380 2.94 36.70 -0.36
N LEU A 381 2.59 35.51 -0.87
CA LEU A 381 2.93 35.06 -2.21
C LEU A 381 1.67 35.15 -3.08
N ASP A 382 1.61 36.19 -3.91
CA ASP A 382 0.54 36.39 -4.87
C ASP A 382 0.67 35.37 -6.02
N LEU A 383 -0.34 34.53 -6.19
CA LEU A 383 -0.41 33.54 -7.26
C LEU A 383 -1.07 34.08 -8.54
N GLY A 384 -1.52 35.35 -8.51
CA GLY A 384 -2.18 36.02 -9.61
C GLY A 384 -3.71 36.03 -9.51
N PRO A 385 -4.37 37.12 -9.94
CA PRO A 385 -5.81 37.31 -9.75
C PRO A 385 -6.69 36.36 -10.55
N ASP A 386 -6.18 35.78 -11.64
CA ASP A 386 -6.96 35.00 -12.60
C ASP A 386 -6.60 33.51 -12.62
N VAL A 387 -5.97 33.01 -11.56
CA VAL A 387 -5.60 31.57 -11.48
C VAL A 387 -6.83 30.73 -11.10
N PRO A 388 -7.34 29.90 -12.04
CA PRO A 388 -8.52 29.08 -11.77
C PRO A 388 -8.28 28.09 -10.63
N GLY A 389 -9.27 27.97 -9.74
CA GLY A 389 -9.24 26.99 -8.65
C GLY A 389 -8.34 27.39 -7.47
N VAL A 390 -7.92 28.66 -7.37
CA VAL A 390 -7.18 29.20 -6.22
C VAL A 390 -8.09 30.13 -5.41
N SER A 391 -8.11 29.96 -4.08
CA SER A 391 -8.85 30.85 -3.16
C SER A 391 -8.07 32.14 -2.90
N ARG A 392 -8.76 33.20 -2.42
CA ARG A 392 -8.13 34.47 -2.05
C ARG A 392 -7.01 34.25 -1.03
N LEU A 393 -7.33 33.71 0.11
CA LEU A 393 -6.40 33.03 1.03
C LEU A 393 -6.55 31.53 0.79
N HIS A 394 -5.51 30.87 0.29
CA HIS A 394 -5.59 29.47 -0.07
C HIS A 394 -4.91 28.57 0.97
N CYS A 395 -3.69 28.88 1.31
CA CYS A 395 -2.94 28.16 2.34
C CYS A 395 -1.86 29.07 2.94
N ASP A 396 -1.33 28.67 4.10
CA ASP A 396 -0.19 29.31 4.74
C ASP A 396 0.96 28.32 4.87
N ILE A 397 2.19 28.80 4.69
CA ILE A 397 3.41 28.08 5.02
C ILE A 397 4.05 28.74 6.24
N SER A 398 4.25 27.97 7.30
CA SER A 398 4.79 28.46 8.57
C SER A 398 5.77 27.47 9.18
N THR A 399 6.52 27.90 10.19
CA THR A 399 7.37 27.01 10.98
C THR A 399 6.67 26.71 12.30
N VAL A 400 6.35 25.43 12.54
CA VAL A 400 5.73 24.92 13.77
C VAL A 400 6.69 23.87 14.37
N ASP A 401 7.11 24.05 15.60
CA ASP A 401 8.04 23.14 16.30
C ASP A 401 9.31 22.82 15.49
N GLY A 402 9.84 23.82 14.79
CA GLY A 402 11.03 23.68 13.94
C GLY A 402 10.80 22.97 12.61
N GLN A 403 9.54 22.72 12.22
CA GLN A 403 9.16 22.09 10.95
C GLN A 403 8.49 23.09 10.03
N CYS A 404 8.78 23.01 8.74
CA CYS A 404 8.06 23.75 7.73
C CYS A 404 6.71 23.06 7.47
N VAL A 405 5.61 23.79 7.66
CA VAL A 405 4.24 23.24 7.63
C VAL A 405 3.41 24.07 6.68
N VAL A 406 2.62 23.42 5.84
CA VAL A 406 1.53 24.05 5.08
C VAL A 406 0.19 23.79 5.76
N THR A 407 -0.67 24.81 5.85
CA THR A 407 -2.05 24.70 6.36
C THR A 407 -3.01 25.12 5.26
N ASP A 408 -3.97 24.26 4.92
CA ASP A 408 -4.98 24.50 3.88
C ASP A 408 -6.18 25.28 4.45
N HIS A 409 -6.55 26.38 3.80
CA HIS A 409 -7.73 27.19 4.11
C HIS A 409 -8.71 27.24 2.93
N SER A 410 -8.43 26.45 1.90
CA SER A 410 -9.07 26.62 0.60
C SER A 410 -10.38 25.83 0.45
N ARG A 411 -11.16 26.22 -0.57
CA ARG A 411 -12.30 25.42 -1.06
C ARG A 411 -11.87 24.36 -2.07
N TYR A 412 -10.77 24.60 -2.78
CA TYR A 412 -10.33 23.80 -3.93
C TYR A 412 -9.26 22.79 -3.58
N GLY A 413 -8.76 22.83 -2.34
CA GLY A 413 -7.76 21.93 -1.78
C GLY A 413 -6.33 22.29 -2.15
N THR A 414 -5.45 22.00 -1.19
CA THR A 414 -3.98 22.03 -1.35
C THR A 414 -3.50 20.60 -1.49
N PHE A 415 -2.54 20.36 -2.38
CA PHE A 415 -2.06 19.02 -2.71
C PHE A 415 -0.54 18.95 -2.51
N LEU A 416 -0.10 17.97 -1.74
CA LEU A 416 1.31 17.69 -1.52
C LEU A 416 1.69 16.47 -2.37
N ASN A 417 2.63 16.65 -3.32
CA ASN A 417 3.07 15.61 -4.24
C ASN A 417 1.90 14.89 -4.95
N GLY A 418 0.89 15.67 -5.39
CA GLY A 418 -0.30 15.17 -6.07
C GLY A 418 -1.45 14.73 -5.17
N HIS A 419 -1.24 14.58 -3.85
CA HIS A 419 -2.25 14.10 -2.90
C HIS A 419 -2.82 15.24 -2.08
N ARG A 420 -4.17 15.29 -1.99
CA ARG A 420 -4.86 16.33 -1.21
C ARG A 420 -4.52 16.18 0.27
N ILE A 421 -4.08 17.28 0.89
CA ILE A 421 -3.84 17.32 2.34
C ILE A 421 -5.15 17.53 3.11
N ASP A 422 -5.18 17.10 4.37
CA ASP A 422 -6.30 17.30 5.29
C ASP A 422 -5.86 18.25 6.41
N GLY A 423 -6.24 19.52 6.29
CA GLY A 423 -5.91 20.59 7.22
C GLY A 423 -4.46 21.04 7.11
N SER A 424 -3.48 20.24 7.53
CA SER A 424 -2.07 20.64 7.47
C SER A 424 -1.13 19.47 7.16
N ALA A 425 0.06 19.77 6.58
CA ALA A 425 1.09 18.78 6.29
C ALA A 425 2.50 19.37 6.48
N VAL A 426 3.46 18.53 6.85
CA VAL A 426 4.87 18.88 6.93
C VAL A 426 5.49 18.86 5.54
N LEU A 427 6.18 19.94 5.19
CA LEU A 427 6.91 20.10 3.94
C LEU A 427 8.38 19.71 4.12
N GLN A 428 8.95 19.08 3.09
CA GLN A 428 10.38 18.76 3.01
C GLN A 428 10.99 19.30 1.72
N THR A 429 12.29 19.44 1.71
CA THR A 429 13.01 19.84 0.50
C THR A 429 12.75 18.84 -0.63
N GLY A 430 12.40 19.35 -1.81
CA GLY A 430 12.04 18.55 -3.00
C GLY A 430 10.55 18.29 -3.17
N ASP A 431 9.71 18.60 -2.16
CA ASP A 431 8.26 18.46 -2.30
C ASP A 431 7.68 19.42 -3.35
N VAL A 432 6.63 18.94 -4.01
CA VAL A 432 5.80 19.72 -4.92
C VAL A 432 4.47 20.03 -4.24
N LEU A 433 4.19 21.31 -4.02
CA LEU A 433 2.94 21.80 -3.46
C LEU A 433 2.08 22.36 -4.59
N ARG A 434 0.94 21.73 -4.90
CA ARG A 434 -0.04 22.29 -5.82
C ARG A 434 -1.16 22.98 -5.07
N VAL A 435 -1.34 24.25 -5.35
CA VAL A 435 -2.29 25.15 -4.70
C VAL A 435 -3.50 25.29 -5.61
N GLY A 436 -4.57 24.57 -5.31
CA GLY A 436 -5.82 24.59 -6.08
C GLY A 436 -5.97 23.55 -7.17
N THR A 437 -7.13 23.61 -7.89
CA THR A 437 -7.45 22.69 -8.98
C THR A 437 -8.13 23.48 -10.13
N PRO A 438 -7.47 23.57 -11.31
CA PRO A 438 -6.16 23.06 -11.70
C PRO A 438 -4.98 23.64 -10.89
N GLY A 439 -5.04 24.91 -10.48
CA GLY A 439 -4.13 25.54 -9.55
C GLY A 439 -2.71 25.80 -10.08
N VAL A 440 -1.79 26.06 -9.13
CA VAL A 440 -0.37 26.40 -9.39
C VAL A 440 0.52 25.43 -8.63
N GLU A 441 1.58 24.96 -9.28
CA GLU A 441 2.60 24.12 -8.66
C GLU A 441 3.79 24.95 -8.15
N LEU A 442 4.19 24.67 -6.93
CA LEU A 442 5.30 25.28 -6.22
C LEU A 442 6.25 24.15 -5.77
N ARG A 443 7.55 24.41 -5.79
CA ARG A 443 8.55 23.44 -5.34
C ARG A 443 9.24 23.91 -4.06
N MET A 444 9.34 23.03 -3.08
CA MET A 444 10.07 23.30 -1.85
C MET A 444 11.57 23.07 -2.05
N ILE A 445 12.41 24.07 -1.81
CA ILE A 445 13.85 24.02 -2.03
C ILE A 445 14.64 24.42 -0.78
N TYR A 446 15.85 23.91 -0.66
CA TYR A 446 16.84 24.36 0.31
C TYR A 446 17.86 25.26 -0.41
N VAL A 447 18.06 26.46 0.11
CA VAL A 447 19.06 27.41 -0.38
C VAL A 447 20.07 27.60 0.75
N GLU A 448 21.32 27.22 0.49
CA GLU A 448 22.43 27.48 1.42
C GLU A 448 22.70 28.99 1.47
N THR A 449 22.52 29.60 2.64
CA THR A 449 22.99 30.98 2.86
C THR A 449 24.49 30.91 3.12
N THR A 450 25.29 31.12 2.08
CA THR A 450 26.71 31.47 2.24
C THR A 450 26.77 32.83 2.92
N HIS A 451 27.01 32.83 4.23
CA HIS A 451 27.50 34.04 4.89
C HIS A 451 28.88 34.33 4.33
N GLY A 452 28.96 35.26 3.37
CA GLY A 452 30.21 35.87 2.97
C GLY A 452 30.82 36.59 4.19
N THR A 453 31.97 36.12 4.64
CA THR A 453 32.85 36.80 5.58
C THR A 453 33.45 38.03 4.94
#